data_ebf72bc12ad9ecbe14a7cada6244f2df
#
_entry.id   ebf72bc12ad9ecbe14a7cada6244f2df
#
_cell.length_a   1.000
_cell.length_b   1.000
_cell.length_c   1.000
_cell.angle_alpha   90.00
_cell.angle_beta   90.00
_cell.angle_gamma   90.00
#
_symmetry.space_group_name_H-M   'P 1'
#
loop_
_entity.id
_entity.type
_entity.pdbx_description
1 polymer ?
#
loop_
_entity_poly.entity_id
_entity_poly.type
_entity_poly.pdbx_seq_one_letter_code
_entity_poly.pdbx_strand_id
1 'polypeptide(L)'
;MNSQINLALIGASGVVGEKIMTLLENRATKINNFYPLGDSSVGKEVIFNNSAYVIQDLKGFDHSKINIAIFSAGSKVAKEYARKFVDNGIYVIDLSSEFRYEDDVPLIIPEINGDEINKLREPSLIANPNCSTSQLLMALNPIHRELKVDILNVSTYQAVSGTGKQAVQELKNQIKDSSASQDVYSKKIAFNVIPQCDIFLENNFTKEEMKLVWETQKILDKNIEVQATCVRVPVINGHSEAVFLRTIKETTREKVIELLNNSSGIKVIDNPESLKYPTPLENANDTEDVFVGRIRSQIINSENWTSMWIVADNVYGKGAALNTVQILEGLVENNKLC
;
A
#
# COMPACT_ATOMS: atom_id res chain seq x y z
N MET A 1 0.71 -14.08 -27.73
CA MET A 1 -0.37 -14.98 -27.23
C MET A 1 -1.18 -14.15 -26.22
N ASN A 2 -2.52 -14.23 -26.26
CA ASN A 2 -3.32 -13.52 -25.23
C ASN A 2 -3.12 -14.24 -23.90
N SER A 3 -2.47 -13.61 -22.94
CA SER A 3 -2.35 -14.14 -21.57
C SER A 3 -3.75 -14.39 -21.01
N GLN A 4 -4.00 -15.61 -20.55
CA GLN A 4 -5.28 -15.96 -19.90
C GLN A 4 -5.12 -15.80 -18.39
N ILE A 5 -5.85 -14.84 -17.81
CA ILE A 5 -5.81 -14.63 -16.36
C ILE A 5 -6.91 -15.47 -15.70
N ASN A 6 -6.49 -16.52 -14.99
CA ASN A 6 -7.35 -17.30 -14.11
C ASN A 6 -6.99 -16.96 -12.67
N LEU A 7 -7.76 -16.07 -12.06
CA LEU A 7 -7.45 -15.39 -10.82
C LEU A 7 -8.15 -16.03 -9.62
N ALA A 8 -7.37 -16.36 -8.58
CA ALA A 8 -7.92 -16.54 -7.23
C ALA A 8 -7.71 -15.26 -6.41
N LEU A 9 -8.77 -14.76 -5.75
CA LEU A 9 -8.70 -13.66 -4.80
C LEU A 9 -9.05 -14.16 -3.39
N ILE A 10 -8.03 -14.29 -2.55
CA ILE A 10 -8.16 -14.73 -1.17
C ILE A 10 -8.47 -13.50 -0.33
N GLY A 11 -9.64 -13.48 0.35
CA GLY A 11 -10.10 -12.34 1.12
C GLY A 11 -10.93 -11.34 0.31
N ALA A 12 -11.63 -11.78 -0.73
CA ALA A 12 -12.46 -10.97 -1.62
C ALA A 12 -13.53 -10.11 -0.90
N SER A 13 -14.08 -10.56 0.24
CA SER A 13 -15.06 -9.80 1.05
C SER A 13 -14.44 -8.80 2.03
N GLY A 14 -13.11 -8.67 2.05
CA GLY A 14 -12.39 -7.68 2.85
C GLY A 14 -12.40 -6.29 2.20
N VAL A 15 -12.02 -5.26 2.97
CA VAL A 15 -11.97 -3.86 2.47
C VAL A 15 -11.09 -3.74 1.22
N VAL A 16 -9.89 -4.31 1.25
CA VAL A 16 -8.95 -4.26 0.13
C VAL A 16 -9.38 -5.18 -1.01
N GLY A 17 -9.90 -6.39 -0.70
CA GLY A 17 -10.40 -7.32 -1.72
C GLY A 17 -11.52 -6.72 -2.57
N GLU A 18 -12.49 -6.03 -1.96
CA GLU A 18 -13.53 -5.29 -2.66
C GLU A 18 -12.96 -4.21 -3.59
N LYS A 19 -11.93 -3.48 -3.15
CA LYS A 19 -11.28 -2.43 -3.98
C LYS A 19 -10.44 -3.03 -5.11
N ILE A 20 -9.81 -4.19 -4.91
CA ILE A 20 -9.12 -4.92 -5.99
C ILE A 20 -10.13 -5.29 -7.09
N MET A 21 -11.29 -5.84 -6.74
CA MET A 21 -12.34 -6.17 -7.72
C MET A 21 -12.79 -4.92 -8.48
N THR A 22 -13.11 -3.83 -7.76
CA THR A 22 -13.50 -2.56 -8.37
C THR A 22 -12.43 -2.02 -9.34
N LEU A 23 -11.15 -2.11 -8.98
CA LEU A 23 -10.05 -1.65 -9.85
C LEU A 23 -9.92 -2.52 -11.10
N LEU A 24 -10.00 -3.84 -10.96
CA LEU A 24 -9.97 -4.77 -12.11
C LEU A 24 -11.10 -4.47 -13.10
N GLU A 25 -12.30 -4.12 -12.61
CA GLU A 25 -13.44 -3.69 -13.43
C GLU A 25 -13.18 -2.34 -14.10
N ASN A 26 -12.78 -1.32 -13.33
CA ASN A 26 -12.54 0.04 -13.83
C ASN A 26 -11.41 0.11 -14.87
N ARG A 27 -10.37 -0.72 -14.70
CA ARG A 27 -9.23 -0.82 -15.62
C ARG A 27 -9.47 -1.80 -16.76
N ALA A 28 -10.67 -2.40 -16.82
CA ALA A 28 -11.07 -3.38 -17.82
C ALA A 28 -10.07 -4.56 -17.96
N THR A 29 -9.46 -4.96 -16.85
CA THR A 29 -8.52 -6.08 -16.82
C THR A 29 -9.25 -7.37 -17.16
N LYS A 30 -8.84 -8.02 -18.25
CA LYS A 30 -9.54 -9.20 -18.77
C LYS A 30 -9.25 -10.44 -17.94
N ILE A 31 -10.14 -10.74 -17.00
CA ILE A 31 -10.11 -11.96 -16.20
C ILE A 31 -10.92 -13.05 -16.92
N ASN A 32 -10.30 -14.19 -17.19
CA ASN A 32 -10.95 -15.32 -17.86
C ASN A 32 -11.79 -16.13 -16.89
N ASN A 33 -11.23 -16.48 -15.74
CA ASN A 33 -11.93 -17.16 -14.66
C ASN A 33 -11.61 -16.49 -13.33
N PHE A 34 -12.63 -16.29 -12.49
CA PHE A 34 -12.51 -15.67 -11.19
C PHE A 34 -12.95 -16.61 -10.06
N TYR A 35 -12.10 -16.79 -9.07
CA TYR A 35 -12.33 -17.67 -7.92
C TYR A 35 -12.11 -16.89 -6.62
N PRO A 36 -13.18 -16.36 -5.98
CA PRO A 36 -13.04 -15.79 -4.66
C PRO A 36 -12.88 -16.92 -3.64
N LEU A 37 -11.79 -16.87 -2.87
CA LEU A 37 -11.45 -17.88 -1.88
C LEU A 37 -11.39 -17.27 -0.47
N GLY A 38 -11.67 -18.09 0.53
CA GLY A 38 -11.62 -17.68 1.93
C GLY A 38 -11.57 -18.85 2.90
N ASP A 39 -11.38 -18.54 4.18
CA ASP A 39 -11.49 -19.48 5.29
C ASP A 39 -12.78 -19.17 6.09
N SER A 40 -12.82 -18.07 6.82
CA SER A 40 -13.98 -17.67 7.64
C SER A 40 -15.14 -17.03 6.85
N SER A 41 -14.95 -16.75 5.57
CA SER A 41 -15.96 -16.12 4.69
C SER A 41 -16.58 -17.07 3.69
N VAL A 42 -16.32 -18.36 3.78
CA VAL A 42 -16.89 -19.39 2.89
C VAL A 42 -18.43 -19.30 2.88
N GLY A 43 -19.02 -19.41 1.69
CA GLY A 43 -20.46 -19.34 1.46
C GLY A 43 -21.03 -17.92 1.35
N LYS A 44 -20.25 -16.87 1.66
CA LYS A 44 -20.69 -15.49 1.36
C LYS A 44 -20.59 -15.22 -0.14
N GLU A 45 -21.43 -14.31 -0.62
CA GLU A 45 -21.39 -13.85 -2.00
C GLU A 45 -20.57 -12.56 -2.15
N VAL A 46 -19.89 -12.45 -3.27
CA VAL A 46 -19.26 -11.23 -3.78
C VAL A 46 -19.71 -10.99 -5.22
N ILE A 47 -19.75 -9.72 -5.64
CA ILE A 47 -20.12 -9.35 -7.00
C ILE A 47 -18.86 -8.90 -7.72
N PHE A 48 -18.63 -9.47 -8.91
CA PHE A 48 -17.54 -9.09 -9.78
C PHE A 48 -18.01 -9.18 -11.26
N ASN A 49 -17.76 -8.14 -12.06
CA ASN A 49 -18.24 -8.03 -13.44
C ASN A 49 -19.75 -8.31 -13.58
N ASN A 50 -20.55 -7.71 -12.70
CA ASN A 50 -22.02 -7.89 -12.64
C ASN A 50 -22.48 -9.34 -12.42
N SER A 51 -21.63 -10.23 -11.97
CA SER A 51 -21.93 -11.63 -11.67
C SER A 51 -21.70 -11.91 -10.18
N ALA A 52 -22.61 -12.70 -9.60
CA ALA A 52 -22.46 -13.16 -8.22
C ALA A 52 -21.56 -14.40 -8.15
N TYR A 53 -20.60 -14.38 -7.24
CA TYR A 53 -19.69 -15.49 -6.96
C TYR A 53 -19.76 -15.87 -5.50
N VAL A 54 -19.91 -17.17 -5.22
CA VAL A 54 -19.83 -17.68 -3.85
C VAL A 54 -18.38 -17.91 -3.47
N ILE A 55 -17.98 -17.40 -2.31
CA ILE A 55 -16.62 -17.60 -1.77
C ILE A 55 -16.45 -19.09 -1.45
N GLN A 56 -15.46 -19.72 -2.09
CA GLN A 56 -15.12 -21.12 -1.92
C GLN A 56 -14.11 -21.30 -0.79
N ASP A 57 -14.03 -22.52 -0.26
CA ASP A 57 -13.05 -22.88 0.76
C ASP A 57 -11.62 -22.87 0.13
N LEU A 58 -10.72 -22.10 0.75
CA LEU A 58 -9.32 -22.09 0.38
C LEU A 58 -8.66 -23.45 0.59
N LYS A 59 -9.12 -24.20 1.61
CA LYS A 59 -8.61 -25.51 1.94
C LYS A 59 -9.17 -26.55 0.97
N GLY A 60 -8.29 -27.14 0.19
CA GLY A 60 -8.65 -28.17 -0.81
C GLY A 60 -9.09 -27.60 -2.15
N PHE A 61 -8.87 -26.28 -2.39
CA PHE A 61 -9.10 -25.70 -3.71
C PHE A 61 -8.18 -26.34 -4.77
N ASP A 62 -8.75 -26.63 -5.92
CA ASP A 62 -8.04 -27.21 -7.06
C ASP A 62 -7.16 -26.15 -7.76
N HIS A 63 -5.88 -26.18 -7.48
CA HIS A 63 -4.88 -25.22 -7.97
C HIS A 63 -4.73 -25.24 -9.51
N SER A 64 -5.09 -26.34 -10.20
CA SER A 64 -4.98 -26.44 -11.66
C SER A 64 -5.87 -25.47 -12.42
N LYS A 65 -6.84 -24.85 -11.74
CA LYS A 65 -7.80 -23.89 -12.31
C LYS A 65 -7.28 -22.48 -12.47
N ILE A 66 -6.14 -22.16 -11.85
CA ILE A 66 -5.63 -20.79 -11.76
C ILE A 66 -4.16 -20.71 -12.14
N ASN A 67 -3.71 -19.54 -12.56
CA ASN A 67 -2.30 -19.23 -12.79
C ASN A 67 -1.82 -18.03 -11.96
N ILE A 68 -2.72 -17.35 -11.26
CA ILE A 68 -2.39 -16.26 -10.33
C ILE A 68 -3.31 -16.25 -9.12
N ALA A 69 -2.75 -15.96 -7.95
CA ALA A 69 -3.46 -15.78 -6.71
C ALA A 69 -3.08 -14.46 -6.03
N ILE A 70 -4.08 -13.72 -5.54
CA ILE A 70 -3.89 -12.50 -4.74
C ILE A 70 -4.33 -12.79 -3.31
N PHE A 71 -3.41 -12.59 -2.35
CA PHE A 71 -3.64 -12.82 -0.93
C PHE A 71 -3.91 -11.48 -0.21
N SER A 72 -5.17 -11.23 0.12
CA SER A 72 -5.67 -10.07 0.88
C SER A 72 -6.36 -10.47 2.19
N ALA A 73 -5.90 -11.57 2.83
CA ALA A 73 -6.52 -12.16 4.02
C ALA A 73 -5.62 -12.14 5.28
N GLY A 74 -4.53 -11.38 5.25
CA GLY A 74 -3.60 -11.20 6.36
C GLY A 74 -2.52 -12.28 6.51
N SER A 75 -1.52 -12.01 7.35
CA SER A 75 -0.29 -12.79 7.46
C SER A 75 -0.50 -14.26 7.83
N LYS A 76 -1.48 -14.58 8.68
CA LYS A 76 -1.74 -15.98 9.07
C LYS A 76 -2.11 -16.85 7.87
N VAL A 77 -3.00 -16.36 7.01
CA VAL A 77 -3.44 -17.09 5.80
C VAL A 77 -2.31 -17.14 4.78
N ALA A 78 -1.62 -16.03 4.56
CA ALA A 78 -0.48 -15.98 3.66
C ALA A 78 0.61 -16.99 4.06
N LYS A 79 0.99 -17.02 5.34
CA LYS A 79 1.98 -17.96 5.88
C LYS A 79 1.62 -19.42 5.62
N GLU A 80 0.35 -19.76 5.78
CA GLU A 80 -0.12 -21.15 5.67
C GLU A 80 -0.21 -21.62 4.20
N TYR A 81 -0.58 -20.72 3.27
CA TYR A 81 -0.98 -21.12 1.93
C TYR A 81 -0.14 -20.53 0.79
N ALA A 82 0.43 -19.34 0.90
CA ALA A 82 1.00 -18.64 -0.23
C ALA A 82 2.11 -19.44 -0.95
N ARG A 83 3.06 -20.01 -0.21
CA ARG A 83 4.12 -20.82 -0.81
C ARG A 83 3.60 -22.13 -1.44
N LYS A 84 2.52 -22.72 -0.90
CA LYS A 84 1.88 -23.91 -1.50
C LYS A 84 1.30 -23.60 -2.89
N PHE A 85 0.81 -22.38 -3.12
CA PHE A 85 0.35 -21.95 -4.44
C PHE A 85 1.54 -21.83 -5.39
N VAL A 86 2.65 -21.25 -4.96
CA VAL A 86 3.88 -21.16 -5.77
C VAL A 86 4.40 -22.55 -6.13
N ASP A 87 4.44 -23.48 -5.18
CA ASP A 87 4.86 -24.87 -5.40
C ASP A 87 3.98 -25.61 -6.41
N ASN A 88 2.75 -25.15 -6.64
CA ASN A 88 1.83 -25.65 -7.66
C ASN A 88 1.89 -24.86 -8.98
N GLY A 89 2.91 -24.04 -9.19
CA GLY A 89 3.11 -23.32 -10.44
C GLY A 89 2.25 -22.07 -10.60
N ILE A 90 1.82 -21.42 -9.50
CA ILE A 90 0.96 -20.25 -9.50
C ILE A 90 1.75 -19.04 -9.06
N TYR A 91 1.64 -17.91 -9.79
CA TYR A 91 2.13 -16.64 -9.29
C TYR A 91 1.29 -16.17 -8.10
N VAL A 92 1.95 -15.64 -7.09
CA VAL A 92 1.28 -15.14 -5.87
C VAL A 92 1.64 -13.68 -5.65
N ILE A 93 0.63 -12.82 -5.44
CA ILE A 93 0.81 -11.46 -4.94
C ILE A 93 0.27 -11.42 -3.51
N ASP A 94 1.16 -11.20 -2.53
CA ASP A 94 0.79 -11.14 -1.11
C ASP A 94 0.80 -9.72 -0.58
N LEU A 95 -0.35 -9.28 -0.05
CA LEU A 95 -0.51 -7.96 0.56
C LEU A 95 -0.16 -7.95 2.05
N SER A 96 0.07 -9.11 2.65
CA SER A 96 0.42 -9.19 4.07
C SER A 96 1.88 -8.78 4.32
N SER A 97 2.25 -8.66 5.58
CA SER A 97 3.64 -8.39 5.96
C SER A 97 4.50 -9.66 6.13
N GLU A 98 3.96 -10.84 5.81
CA GLU A 98 4.61 -12.11 6.14
C GLU A 98 5.94 -12.30 5.41
N PHE A 99 5.96 -12.00 4.11
CA PHE A 99 7.09 -12.34 3.25
C PHE A 99 7.93 -11.14 2.80
N ARG A 100 7.56 -9.91 3.19
CA ARG A 100 8.20 -8.67 2.69
C ARG A 100 9.70 -8.59 2.93
N TYR A 101 10.19 -9.27 3.97
CA TYR A 101 11.59 -9.17 4.42
C TYR A 101 12.44 -10.38 4.00
N GLU A 102 11.85 -11.37 3.34
CA GLU A 102 12.58 -12.51 2.81
C GLU A 102 13.38 -12.11 1.56
N ASP A 103 14.64 -12.52 1.47
CA ASP A 103 15.56 -12.11 0.40
C ASP A 103 15.14 -12.63 -0.98
N ASP A 104 14.49 -13.79 -1.03
CA ASP A 104 13.99 -14.43 -2.23
C ASP A 104 12.63 -13.91 -2.70
N VAL A 105 11.98 -13.03 -1.93
CA VAL A 105 10.69 -12.45 -2.24
C VAL A 105 10.84 -11.00 -2.66
N PRO A 106 10.60 -10.63 -3.93
CA PRO A 106 10.65 -9.26 -4.37
C PRO A 106 9.50 -8.45 -3.75
N LEU A 107 9.83 -7.24 -3.26
CA LEU A 107 8.91 -6.27 -2.71
C LEU A 107 8.73 -5.14 -3.74
N ILE A 108 7.56 -5.06 -4.40
CA ILE A 108 7.44 -4.32 -5.66
C ILE A 108 6.47 -3.13 -5.55
N ILE A 109 6.97 -1.98 -5.99
CA ILE A 109 6.18 -0.82 -6.42
C ILE A 109 6.49 -0.64 -7.91
N PRO A 110 5.54 -0.90 -8.84
CA PRO A 110 5.81 -0.94 -10.27
C PRO A 110 6.51 0.29 -10.85
N GLU A 111 6.19 1.50 -10.37
CA GLU A 111 6.82 2.75 -10.83
C GLU A 111 8.27 2.92 -10.33
N ILE A 112 8.71 2.13 -9.36
CA ILE A 112 10.03 2.27 -8.73
C ILE A 112 10.96 1.15 -9.14
N ASN A 113 10.54 -0.10 -8.95
CA ASN A 113 11.33 -1.30 -9.17
C ASN A 113 10.56 -2.39 -9.93
N GLY A 114 9.59 -1.99 -10.79
CA GLY A 114 8.80 -2.93 -11.60
C GLY A 114 9.64 -3.85 -12.48
N ASP A 115 10.87 -3.45 -12.83
CA ASP A 115 11.82 -4.30 -13.58
C ASP A 115 12.15 -5.62 -12.87
N GLU A 116 11.91 -5.73 -11.56
CA GLU A 116 12.05 -6.99 -10.83
C GLU A 116 11.10 -8.08 -11.37
N ILE A 117 9.93 -7.69 -11.91
CA ILE A 117 8.99 -8.63 -12.56
C ILE A 117 9.63 -9.31 -13.77
N ASN A 118 10.47 -8.58 -14.52
CA ASN A 118 11.16 -9.13 -15.69
C ASN A 118 12.15 -10.24 -15.33
N LYS A 119 12.72 -10.17 -14.12
CA LYS A 119 13.72 -11.14 -13.62
C LYS A 119 13.11 -12.47 -13.20
N LEU A 120 11.80 -12.50 -12.94
CA LEU A 120 11.10 -13.72 -12.57
C LEU A 120 11.12 -14.71 -13.74
N ARG A 121 11.65 -15.90 -13.55
CA ARG A 121 11.76 -16.93 -14.57
C ARG A 121 10.71 -18.04 -14.47
N GLU A 122 10.12 -18.17 -13.27
CA GLU A 122 9.13 -19.16 -12.90
C GLU A 122 8.09 -18.53 -11.95
N PRO A 123 6.95 -19.18 -11.75
CA PRO A 123 5.96 -18.74 -10.77
C PRO A 123 6.60 -18.47 -9.42
N SER A 124 6.31 -17.30 -8.88
CA SER A 124 6.99 -16.75 -7.71
C SER A 124 5.99 -16.03 -6.80
N LEU A 125 6.39 -15.89 -5.53
CA LEU A 125 5.72 -15.03 -4.58
C LEU A 125 6.27 -13.61 -4.72
N ILE A 126 5.36 -12.63 -4.84
CA ILE A 126 5.66 -11.20 -4.91
C ILE A 126 4.96 -10.52 -3.72
N ALA A 127 5.71 -9.77 -2.94
CA ALA A 127 5.14 -9.01 -1.83
C ALA A 127 4.71 -7.61 -2.28
N ASN A 128 3.52 -7.20 -1.83
CA ASN A 128 3.03 -5.83 -1.93
C ASN A 128 3.46 -5.06 -0.68
N PRO A 129 4.05 -3.85 -0.79
CA PRO A 129 4.53 -3.08 0.35
C PRO A 129 3.42 -2.61 1.29
N ASN A 130 3.81 -2.08 2.44
CA ASN A 130 2.93 -1.40 3.38
C ASN A 130 2.29 -0.15 2.74
N CYS A 131 1.06 0.17 3.15
CA CYS A 131 0.30 1.29 2.57
C CYS A 131 1.00 2.64 2.74
N SER A 132 1.55 2.92 3.92
CA SER A 132 2.31 4.16 4.15
C SER A 132 3.62 4.13 3.38
N THR A 133 4.35 3.00 3.36
CA THR A 133 5.58 2.89 2.59
C THR A 133 5.36 3.16 1.09
N SER A 134 4.31 2.58 0.51
CA SER A 134 4.07 2.74 -0.94
C SER A 134 3.87 4.19 -1.35
N GLN A 135 3.02 4.94 -0.65
CA GLN A 135 2.78 6.35 -0.96
C GLN A 135 4.01 7.23 -0.68
N LEU A 136 4.73 6.95 0.40
CA LEU A 136 5.98 7.63 0.74
C LEU A 136 7.02 7.47 -0.36
N LEU A 137 7.27 6.23 -0.78
CA LEU A 137 8.31 5.93 -1.76
C LEU A 137 7.96 6.40 -3.16
N MET A 138 6.69 6.49 -3.53
CA MET A 138 6.27 7.14 -4.77
C MET A 138 6.76 8.60 -4.83
N ALA A 139 6.57 9.37 -3.77
CA ALA A 139 7.04 10.75 -3.70
C ALA A 139 8.57 10.85 -3.52
N LEU A 140 9.17 9.91 -2.79
CA LEU A 140 10.60 9.94 -2.47
C LEU A 140 11.49 9.53 -3.66
N ASN A 141 11.06 8.56 -4.46
CA ASN A 141 11.86 7.98 -5.55
C ASN A 141 12.38 9.01 -6.57
N PRO A 142 11.57 9.92 -7.16
CA PRO A 142 12.08 10.91 -8.11
C PRO A 142 13.11 11.85 -7.47
N ILE A 143 12.93 12.19 -6.20
CA ILE A 143 13.87 13.03 -5.44
C ILE A 143 15.16 12.25 -5.18
N HIS A 144 15.07 11.03 -4.70
CA HIS A 144 16.24 10.19 -4.40
C HIS A 144 17.06 9.87 -5.65
N ARG A 145 16.42 9.55 -6.77
CA ARG A 145 17.13 9.27 -8.04
C ARG A 145 18.00 10.42 -8.49
N GLU A 146 17.52 11.65 -8.37
CA GLU A 146 18.22 12.83 -8.84
C GLU A 146 19.11 13.47 -7.76
N LEU A 147 18.62 13.62 -6.53
CA LEU A 147 19.23 14.44 -5.50
C LEU A 147 19.91 13.64 -4.37
N LYS A 148 19.68 12.31 -4.32
CA LYS A 148 20.24 11.38 -3.34
C LYS A 148 19.82 11.74 -1.90
N VAL A 149 18.71 11.19 -1.48
CA VAL A 149 18.24 11.25 -0.09
C VAL A 149 19.10 10.30 0.75
N ASP A 150 19.57 10.77 1.90
CA ASP A 150 20.33 9.96 2.86
C ASP A 150 19.71 9.94 4.26
N ILE A 151 18.93 10.96 4.64
CA ILE A 151 18.15 10.97 5.89
C ILE A 151 16.68 11.24 5.58
N LEU A 152 15.82 10.45 6.20
CA LEU A 152 14.38 10.53 6.08
C LEU A 152 13.74 10.50 7.46
N ASN A 153 13.06 11.59 7.85
CA ASN A 153 12.20 11.62 9.01
C ASN A 153 10.75 11.69 8.53
N VAL A 154 9.91 10.79 9.00
CA VAL A 154 8.50 10.72 8.61
C VAL A 154 7.58 10.53 9.80
N SER A 155 6.53 11.35 9.87
CA SER A 155 5.41 11.13 10.77
C SER A 155 4.17 10.83 9.95
N THR A 156 3.55 9.66 10.17
CA THR A 156 2.35 9.27 9.46
C THR A 156 1.10 9.62 10.25
N TYR A 157 0.04 10.00 9.55
CA TYR A 157 -1.31 10.27 10.08
C TYR A 157 -2.26 9.30 9.38
N GLN A 158 -2.43 8.12 9.99
CA GLN A 158 -3.06 6.98 9.34
C GLN A 158 -4.55 6.89 9.66
N ALA A 159 -5.37 6.82 8.61
CA ALA A 159 -6.80 6.61 8.67
C ALA A 159 -7.17 5.25 9.27
N VAL A 160 -8.33 5.15 9.89
CA VAL A 160 -8.82 3.93 10.54
C VAL A 160 -9.11 2.77 9.55
N SER A 161 -9.38 3.08 8.26
CA SER A 161 -9.59 2.06 7.22
C SER A 161 -8.40 1.10 7.07
N GLY A 162 -7.17 1.56 7.38
CA GLY A 162 -5.97 0.71 7.38
C GLY A 162 -6.00 -0.42 8.40
N THR A 163 -6.84 -0.32 9.44
CA THR A 163 -7.08 -1.39 10.44
C THR A 163 -8.28 -2.27 10.06
N GLY A 164 -9.10 -1.84 9.09
CA GLY A 164 -10.23 -2.63 8.57
C GLY A 164 -11.61 -2.13 8.99
N LYS A 165 -12.64 -2.90 8.56
CA LYS A 165 -14.07 -2.52 8.73
C LYS A 165 -14.46 -2.26 10.19
N GLN A 166 -13.93 -3.03 11.14
CA GLN A 166 -14.25 -2.88 12.55
C GLN A 166 -13.76 -1.54 13.11
N ALA A 167 -12.56 -1.09 12.75
CA ALA A 167 -12.02 0.19 13.18
C ALA A 167 -12.82 1.38 12.63
N VAL A 168 -13.27 1.29 11.37
CA VAL A 168 -14.16 2.30 10.78
C VAL A 168 -15.49 2.36 11.54
N GLN A 169 -16.05 1.20 11.90
CA GLN A 169 -17.30 1.14 12.66
C GLN A 169 -17.13 1.66 14.08
N GLU A 170 -16.01 1.33 14.76
CA GLU A 170 -15.68 1.84 16.09
C GLU A 170 -15.60 3.39 16.09
N LEU A 171 -14.88 3.98 15.14
CA LEU A 171 -14.83 5.45 15.03
C LEU A 171 -16.23 6.05 14.83
N LYS A 172 -17.03 5.50 13.91
CA LYS A 172 -18.39 5.99 13.66
C LYS A 172 -19.29 5.89 14.89
N ASN A 173 -19.17 4.82 15.65
CA ASN A 173 -19.94 4.61 16.89
C ASN A 173 -19.51 5.62 17.95
N GLN A 174 -18.21 5.83 18.16
CA GLN A 174 -17.67 6.77 19.15
C GLN A 174 -17.97 8.23 18.82
N ILE A 175 -18.11 8.59 17.53
CA ILE A 175 -18.57 9.94 17.12
C ILE A 175 -20.03 10.15 17.49
N LYS A 176 -20.88 9.11 17.35
CA LYS A 176 -22.31 9.20 17.66
C LYS A 176 -22.59 9.15 19.17
N ASP A 177 -21.83 8.34 19.89
CA ASP A 177 -21.96 8.11 21.32
C ASP A 177 -20.59 8.03 21.98
N SER A 178 -20.27 9.02 22.80
CA SER A 178 -19.00 9.06 23.53
C SER A 178 -18.81 7.92 24.54
N SER A 179 -19.88 7.20 24.90
CA SER A 179 -19.84 6.00 25.76
C SER A 179 -19.59 4.71 25.00
N ALA A 180 -19.60 4.74 23.65
CA ALA A 180 -19.37 3.55 22.82
C ALA A 180 -18.05 2.84 23.15
N SER A 181 -18.05 1.53 22.92
CA SER A 181 -16.92 0.64 23.23
C SER A 181 -15.63 1.02 22.49
N GLN A 182 -14.53 0.49 23.01
CA GLN A 182 -13.17 0.67 22.54
C GLN A 182 -12.57 -0.75 22.42
N ASP A 183 -12.85 -1.40 21.28
CA ASP A 183 -12.54 -2.81 21.08
C ASP A 183 -11.34 -3.04 20.15
N VAL A 184 -11.06 -2.07 19.26
CA VAL A 184 -10.01 -2.18 18.23
C VAL A 184 -8.72 -1.48 18.66
N TYR A 185 -8.81 -0.30 19.23
CA TYR A 185 -7.65 0.51 19.61
C TYR A 185 -7.43 0.51 21.14
N SER A 186 -6.19 0.73 21.55
CA SER A 186 -5.82 0.85 22.97
C SER A 186 -6.39 2.09 23.66
N LYS A 187 -6.82 3.08 22.89
CA LYS A 187 -7.42 4.34 23.34
C LYS A 187 -8.59 4.70 22.43
N LYS A 188 -9.54 5.51 22.92
CA LYS A 188 -10.60 6.08 22.06
C LYS A 188 -10.00 6.85 20.91
N ILE A 189 -10.49 6.58 19.71
CA ILE A 189 -10.00 7.22 18.50
C ILE A 189 -10.77 8.47 18.14
N ALA A 190 -12.09 8.55 18.44
CA ALA A 190 -12.87 9.73 18.13
C ALA A 190 -12.32 10.97 18.85
N PHE A 191 -12.06 12.04 18.10
CA PHE A 191 -11.49 13.31 18.59
C PHE A 191 -10.10 13.17 19.25
N ASN A 192 -9.34 12.14 18.90
CA ASN A 192 -8.05 11.83 19.49
C ASN A 192 -7.02 11.43 18.43
N VAL A 193 -5.73 11.45 18.80
CA VAL A 193 -4.63 10.89 18.03
C VAL A 193 -3.91 9.84 18.88
N ILE A 194 -3.60 8.69 18.28
CA ILE A 194 -2.99 7.56 19.00
C ILE A 194 -1.62 7.30 18.37
N PRO A 195 -0.49 7.59 19.07
CA PRO A 195 0.85 7.37 18.53
C PRO A 195 1.24 5.89 18.63
N GLN A 196 0.40 5.05 18.06
CA GLN A 196 0.59 3.60 17.98
C GLN A 196 -0.17 3.06 16.77
N CYS A 197 0.58 2.49 15.83
CA CYS A 197 0.07 1.66 14.75
C CYS A 197 0.80 0.32 14.83
N ASP A 198 0.05 -0.80 14.89
CA ASP A 198 0.60 -2.14 15.09
C ASP A 198 1.18 -2.35 16.52
N ILE A 199 1.86 -3.46 16.77
CA ILE A 199 2.45 -3.85 18.06
C ILE A 199 3.79 -3.15 18.29
N PHE A 200 4.16 -2.96 19.56
CA PHE A 200 5.51 -2.53 19.92
C PHE A 200 6.50 -3.69 19.83
N LEU A 201 7.70 -3.39 19.36
CA LEU A 201 8.85 -4.29 19.30
C LEU A 201 9.80 -4.03 20.50
N GLU A 202 10.80 -4.89 20.69
CA GLU A 202 11.76 -4.79 21.78
C GLU A 202 12.57 -3.48 21.81
N ASN A 203 12.74 -2.84 20.62
CA ASN A 203 13.43 -1.56 20.47
C ASN A 203 12.52 -0.34 20.74
N ASN A 204 11.32 -0.53 21.27
CA ASN A 204 10.27 0.46 21.54
C ASN A 204 9.67 1.15 20.30
N PHE A 205 10.06 0.78 19.09
CA PHE A 205 9.34 1.14 17.87
C PHE A 205 8.13 0.25 17.70
N THR A 206 7.09 0.76 17.02
CA THR A 206 6.03 -0.11 16.55
C THR A 206 6.48 -0.89 15.30
N LYS A 207 5.85 -2.04 15.05
CA LYS A 207 6.13 -2.80 13.84
C LYS A 207 5.81 -1.97 12.59
N GLU A 208 4.80 -1.09 12.64
CA GLU A 208 4.46 -0.18 11.54
C GLU A 208 5.59 0.80 11.23
N GLU A 209 6.22 1.37 12.25
CA GLU A 209 7.39 2.26 12.08
C GLU A 209 8.57 1.52 11.46
N MET A 210 8.83 0.30 11.90
CA MET A 210 9.91 -0.51 11.34
C MET A 210 9.64 -0.97 9.89
N LYS A 211 8.36 -1.12 9.48
CA LYS A 211 8.03 -1.36 8.06
C LYS A 211 8.51 -0.20 7.18
N LEU A 212 8.31 1.05 7.61
CA LEU A 212 8.81 2.22 6.88
C LEU A 212 10.35 2.19 6.73
N VAL A 213 11.05 1.76 7.77
CA VAL A 213 12.52 1.61 7.74
C VAL A 213 12.92 0.51 6.76
N TRP A 214 12.49 -0.72 7.01
CA TRP A 214 12.95 -1.91 6.28
C TRP A 214 12.53 -1.90 4.81
N GLU A 215 11.29 -1.48 4.53
CA GLU A 215 10.77 -1.46 3.16
C GLU A 215 11.38 -0.32 2.33
N THR A 216 11.64 0.86 2.92
CA THR A 216 12.41 1.93 2.26
C THR A 216 13.79 1.43 1.85
N GLN A 217 14.48 0.76 2.77
CA GLN A 217 15.82 0.23 2.53
C GLN A 217 15.83 -0.88 1.48
N LYS A 218 14.80 -1.75 1.47
CA LYS A 218 14.69 -2.85 0.51
C LYS A 218 14.34 -2.37 -0.90
N ILE A 219 13.45 -1.37 -1.02
CA ILE A 219 12.91 -0.93 -2.32
C ILE A 219 13.78 0.17 -2.96
N LEU A 220 14.28 1.13 -2.19
CA LEU A 220 15.01 2.27 -2.72
C LEU A 220 16.53 2.15 -2.51
N ASP A 221 16.99 2.33 -1.28
CA ASP A 221 18.42 2.31 -0.97
C ASP A 221 18.63 1.95 0.50
N LYS A 222 19.45 0.91 0.75
CA LYS A 222 19.80 0.43 2.08
C LYS A 222 20.56 1.46 2.96
N ASN A 223 21.10 2.50 2.34
CA ASN A 223 21.88 3.53 3.02
C ASN A 223 21.01 4.70 3.51
N ILE A 224 19.70 4.73 3.22
CA ILE A 224 18.82 5.77 3.75
C ILE A 224 18.58 5.52 5.23
N GLU A 225 18.94 6.50 6.06
CA GLU A 225 18.60 6.50 7.49
C GLU A 225 17.16 6.97 7.67
N VAL A 226 16.32 6.11 8.21
CA VAL A 226 14.88 6.39 8.36
C VAL A 226 14.49 6.49 9.83
N GLN A 227 13.83 7.58 10.20
CA GLN A 227 13.19 7.79 11.50
C GLN A 227 11.68 7.93 11.28
N ALA A 228 10.90 7.07 11.88
CA ALA A 228 9.45 7.04 11.67
C ALA A 228 8.68 7.17 13.00
N THR A 229 7.55 7.86 12.96
CA THR A 229 6.53 7.86 14.02
C THR A 229 5.17 7.65 13.38
N CYS A 230 4.48 6.57 13.76
CA CYS A 230 3.19 6.22 13.18
C CYS A 230 2.04 6.55 14.11
N VAL A 231 1.12 7.42 13.65
CA VAL A 231 0.00 7.93 14.43
C VAL A 231 -1.33 7.53 13.78
N ARG A 232 -2.24 6.94 14.55
CA ARG A 232 -3.62 6.72 14.15
C ARG A 232 -4.44 7.98 14.39
N VAL A 233 -5.18 8.42 13.38
CA VAL A 233 -6.01 9.64 13.44
C VAL A 233 -7.48 9.32 13.14
N PRO A 234 -8.45 10.15 13.59
CA PRO A 234 -9.89 9.93 13.42
C PRO A 234 -10.36 10.33 12.00
N VAL A 235 -9.65 9.83 11.00
CA VAL A 235 -9.96 9.95 9.57
C VAL A 235 -10.40 8.59 9.05
N ILE A 236 -11.48 8.53 8.27
CA ILE A 236 -12.02 7.26 7.79
C ILE A 236 -11.11 6.64 6.74
N ASN A 237 -10.72 7.41 5.73
CA ASN A 237 -9.90 6.93 4.61
C ASN A 237 -8.83 7.97 4.24
N GLY A 238 -7.73 7.50 3.68
CA GLY A 238 -6.61 8.31 3.25
C GLY A 238 -5.55 8.52 4.34
N HIS A 239 -4.33 8.03 4.09
CA HIS A 239 -3.17 8.29 4.94
C HIS A 239 -2.51 9.60 4.53
N SER A 240 -2.01 10.32 5.53
CA SER A 240 -1.17 11.50 5.32
C SER A 240 0.19 11.30 5.96
N GLU A 241 1.20 11.99 5.45
CA GLU A 241 2.57 11.92 5.97
C GLU A 241 3.23 13.29 5.96
N ALA A 242 3.78 13.67 7.10
CA ALA A 242 4.71 14.79 7.22
C ALA A 242 6.12 14.25 7.04
N VAL A 243 6.77 14.66 5.96
CA VAL A 243 8.10 14.20 5.57
C VAL A 243 9.11 15.32 5.73
N PHE A 244 10.26 14.99 6.29
CA PHE A 244 11.40 15.85 6.40
C PHE A 244 12.65 15.06 6.00
N LEU A 245 13.27 15.41 4.88
CA LEU A 245 14.36 14.65 4.29
C LEU A 245 15.57 15.51 4.00
N ARG A 246 16.74 14.88 4.04
CA ARG A 246 18.01 15.49 3.63
C ARG A 246 18.45 14.93 2.28
N THR A 247 18.98 15.81 1.42
CA THR A 247 19.58 15.42 0.15
C THR A 247 21.06 15.74 0.12
N ILE A 248 21.86 14.86 -0.49
CA ILE A 248 23.30 15.07 -0.66
C ILE A 248 23.54 16.20 -1.67
N LYS A 249 22.77 16.23 -2.77
CA LYS A 249 22.87 17.28 -3.77
C LYS A 249 22.02 18.49 -3.39
N GLU A 250 22.41 19.65 -3.88
CA GLU A 250 21.68 20.89 -3.69
C GLU A 250 20.22 20.79 -4.16
N THR A 251 19.34 21.34 -3.36
CA THR A 251 17.88 21.21 -3.54
C THR A 251 17.20 22.56 -3.41
N THR A 252 16.31 22.86 -4.35
CA THR A 252 15.36 23.96 -4.26
C THR A 252 13.93 23.44 -4.29
N ARG A 253 12.98 24.24 -3.79
CA ARG A 253 11.55 23.92 -3.86
C ARG A 253 11.09 23.67 -5.29
N GLU A 254 11.51 24.51 -6.22
CA GLU A 254 11.17 24.46 -7.65
C GLU A 254 11.66 23.15 -8.28
N LYS A 255 12.89 22.73 -7.92
CA LYS A 255 13.45 21.45 -8.42
C LYS A 255 12.68 20.26 -7.90
N VAL A 256 12.28 20.25 -6.64
CA VAL A 256 11.44 19.17 -6.08
C VAL A 256 10.07 19.11 -6.78
N ILE A 257 9.43 20.27 -7.00
CA ILE A 257 8.15 20.33 -7.71
C ILE A 257 8.29 19.82 -9.16
N GLU A 258 9.35 20.20 -9.86
CA GLU A 258 9.65 19.71 -11.21
C GLU A 258 9.76 18.18 -11.24
N LEU A 259 10.55 17.60 -10.33
CA LEU A 259 10.75 16.15 -10.25
C LEU A 259 9.44 15.39 -9.98
N LEU A 260 8.63 15.90 -9.06
CA LEU A 260 7.33 15.30 -8.72
C LEU A 260 6.33 15.41 -9.87
N ASN A 261 6.22 16.55 -10.53
CA ASN A 261 5.31 16.75 -11.66
C ASN A 261 5.67 15.90 -12.90
N ASN A 262 6.94 15.55 -13.06
CA ASN A 262 7.41 14.68 -14.14
C ASN A 262 7.28 13.18 -13.81
N SER A 263 6.70 12.83 -12.67
CA SER A 263 6.58 11.45 -12.20
C SER A 263 5.14 10.94 -12.33
N SER A 264 4.97 9.76 -12.91
CA SER A 264 3.67 9.12 -13.06
C SER A 264 3.06 8.79 -11.68
N GLY A 265 1.74 8.92 -11.56
CA GLY A 265 1.00 8.60 -10.34
C GLY A 265 1.19 9.61 -9.19
N ILE A 266 1.81 10.78 -9.47
CA ILE A 266 1.97 11.86 -8.51
C ILE A 266 1.26 13.12 -8.99
N LYS A 267 0.59 13.81 -8.08
CA LYS A 267 -0.02 15.13 -8.31
C LYS A 267 0.44 16.13 -7.26
N VAL A 268 1.04 17.23 -7.70
CA VAL A 268 1.42 18.33 -6.81
C VAL A 268 0.24 19.30 -6.64
N ILE A 269 -0.19 19.50 -5.39
CA ILE A 269 -1.16 20.50 -4.97
C ILE A 269 -0.48 21.38 -3.93
N ASP A 270 0.16 22.47 -4.38
CA ASP A 270 0.99 23.30 -3.50
C ASP A 270 0.96 24.78 -3.89
N ASN A 271 -0.09 25.48 -3.47
CA ASN A 271 -0.19 26.93 -3.59
C ASN A 271 -0.57 27.54 -2.24
N PRO A 272 0.42 27.97 -1.42
CA PRO A 272 0.16 28.55 -0.09
C PRO A 272 -0.68 29.84 -0.11
N GLU A 273 -0.53 30.67 -1.14
CA GLU A 273 -1.27 31.95 -1.25
C GLU A 273 -2.77 31.74 -1.40
N SER A 274 -3.16 30.68 -2.13
CA SER A 274 -4.58 30.30 -2.32
C SER A 274 -5.02 29.18 -1.39
N LEU A 275 -4.24 28.84 -0.35
CA LEU A 275 -4.48 27.79 0.64
C LEU A 275 -4.72 26.40 0.00
N LYS A 276 -4.09 26.13 -1.13
CA LYS A 276 -4.20 24.83 -1.82
C LYS A 276 -3.11 23.88 -1.36
N TYR A 277 -3.53 22.79 -0.76
CA TYR A 277 -2.71 21.64 -0.31
C TYR A 277 -3.61 20.40 -0.23
N PRO A 278 -3.04 19.18 -0.36
CA PRO A 278 -3.86 17.98 -0.34
C PRO A 278 -4.32 17.62 1.09
N THR A 279 -5.55 17.11 1.18
CA THR A 279 -6.12 16.55 2.40
C THR A 279 -6.73 15.17 2.16
N PRO A 280 -6.81 14.29 3.16
CA PRO A 280 -7.42 12.97 2.98
C PRO A 280 -8.87 13.06 2.47
N LEU A 281 -9.66 13.96 3.03
CA LEU A 281 -11.08 14.10 2.69
C LEU A 281 -11.31 14.49 1.23
N GLU A 282 -10.48 15.41 0.72
CA GLU A 282 -10.67 15.96 -0.62
C GLU A 282 -9.96 15.15 -1.71
N ASN A 283 -8.86 14.47 -1.37
CA ASN A 283 -7.97 13.91 -2.39
C ASN A 283 -7.78 12.39 -2.29
N ALA A 284 -8.08 11.74 -1.15
CA ALA A 284 -7.74 10.33 -0.93
C ALA A 284 -8.98 9.44 -0.74
N ASN A 285 -9.96 9.55 -1.63
CA ASN A 285 -11.13 8.69 -1.64
C ASN A 285 -11.36 8.15 -3.05
N ASP A 286 -11.10 6.86 -3.24
CA ASP A 286 -11.17 6.15 -4.51
C ASP A 286 -10.32 6.82 -5.63
N THR A 287 -9.11 7.24 -5.28
CA THR A 287 -8.15 7.88 -6.17
C THR A 287 -6.88 7.06 -6.33
N GLU A 288 -6.29 7.08 -7.52
CA GLU A 288 -5.08 6.33 -7.86
C GLU A 288 -3.79 7.11 -7.55
N ASP A 289 -3.87 8.45 -7.52
CA ASP A 289 -2.68 9.30 -7.39
C ASP A 289 -2.21 9.46 -5.94
N VAL A 290 -0.91 9.71 -5.82
CA VAL A 290 -0.27 10.22 -4.60
C VAL A 290 -0.18 11.74 -4.71
N PHE A 291 -0.78 12.44 -3.76
CA PHE A 291 -0.82 13.91 -3.75
C PHE A 291 0.28 14.46 -2.85
N VAL A 292 1.02 15.43 -3.35
CA VAL A 292 2.12 16.08 -2.61
C VAL A 292 1.89 17.58 -2.55
N GLY A 293 2.09 18.16 -1.38
CA GLY A 293 2.01 19.60 -1.19
C GLY A 293 2.82 20.07 0.01
N ARG A 294 2.71 21.34 0.36
CA ARG A 294 3.46 21.93 1.46
C ARG A 294 4.98 21.76 1.29
N ILE A 295 5.47 21.85 0.06
CA ILE A 295 6.88 21.64 -0.29
C ILE A 295 7.67 22.88 0.12
N ARG A 296 8.72 22.69 0.94
CA ARG A 296 9.63 23.71 1.42
C ARG A 296 11.04 23.16 1.42
N SER A 297 12.00 23.92 0.87
CA SER A 297 13.40 23.59 0.93
C SER A 297 14.16 24.65 1.75
N GLN A 298 15.12 24.24 2.53
CA GLN A 298 15.92 25.09 3.40
C GLN A 298 17.32 24.52 3.63
N ILE A 299 18.27 25.38 3.93
CA ILE A 299 19.62 24.98 4.33
C ILE A 299 19.69 25.03 5.85
N ILE A 300 20.04 23.90 6.48
CA ILE A 300 20.25 23.78 7.92
C ILE A 300 21.67 23.23 8.13
N ASN A 301 22.50 23.94 8.85
CA ASN A 301 23.91 23.56 9.10
C ASN A 301 24.68 23.21 7.82
N SER A 302 24.47 24.00 6.77
CA SER A 302 25.06 23.80 5.42
C SER A 302 24.61 22.53 4.69
N GLU A 303 23.53 21.90 5.14
CA GLU A 303 22.93 20.73 4.50
C GLU A 303 21.57 21.06 3.89
N ASN A 304 21.23 20.35 2.81
CA ASN A 304 20.00 20.58 2.06
C ASN A 304 18.84 19.76 2.64
N TRP A 305 17.82 20.43 3.10
CA TRP A 305 16.63 19.82 3.68
C TRP A 305 15.36 20.18 2.92
N THR A 306 14.49 19.21 2.76
CA THR A 306 13.16 19.41 2.17
C THR A 306 12.08 18.84 3.08
N SER A 307 11.02 19.62 3.25
CA SER A 307 9.80 19.19 3.93
C SER A 307 8.67 19.11 2.93
N MET A 308 7.80 18.09 3.05
CA MET A 308 6.60 17.95 2.25
C MET A 308 5.48 17.27 3.02
N TRP A 309 4.29 17.36 2.50
CA TRP A 309 3.09 16.69 2.96
C TRP A 309 2.58 15.78 1.86
N ILE A 310 2.38 14.51 2.17
CA ILE A 310 1.92 13.48 1.22
C ILE A 310 0.56 13.00 1.66
N VAL A 311 -0.34 12.77 0.72
CA VAL A 311 -1.68 12.21 0.96
C VAL A 311 -1.98 11.19 -0.14
N ALA A 312 -2.49 10.01 0.24
CA ALA A 312 -2.98 9.03 -0.72
C ALA A 312 -4.09 8.15 -0.14
N ASP A 313 -4.88 7.56 -1.01
CA ASP A 313 -5.83 6.51 -0.61
C ASP A 313 -5.07 5.25 -0.22
N ASN A 314 -5.20 4.87 1.06
CA ASN A 314 -4.48 3.76 1.64
C ASN A 314 -5.07 2.38 1.32
N VAL A 315 -6.26 2.32 0.75
CA VAL A 315 -6.99 1.08 0.43
C VAL A 315 -7.14 0.89 -1.07
N TYR A 316 -7.76 1.86 -1.75
CA TYR A 316 -7.99 1.83 -3.21
C TYR A 316 -6.72 2.15 -3.99
N GLY A 317 -5.98 3.19 -3.58
CA GLY A 317 -4.82 3.73 -4.27
C GLY A 317 -3.53 2.90 -4.10
N LYS A 318 -2.41 3.59 -4.17
CA LYS A 318 -1.05 2.98 -4.09
C LYS A 318 -0.79 2.25 -2.78
N GLY A 319 -1.55 2.54 -1.74
CA GLY A 319 -1.40 1.87 -0.45
C GLY A 319 -1.65 0.35 -0.50
N ALA A 320 -2.58 -0.12 -1.34
CA ALA A 320 -2.89 -1.54 -1.39
C ALA A 320 -3.41 -2.01 -2.76
N ALA A 321 -4.68 -1.71 -3.12
CA ALA A 321 -5.36 -2.35 -4.24
C ALA A 321 -4.74 -1.97 -5.58
N LEU A 322 -4.48 -0.69 -5.83
CA LEU A 322 -3.88 -0.24 -7.10
C LEU A 322 -2.50 -0.85 -7.32
N ASN A 323 -1.62 -0.81 -6.32
CA ASN A 323 -0.28 -1.38 -6.45
C ASN A 323 -0.33 -2.89 -6.79
N THR A 324 -1.27 -3.61 -6.16
CA THR A 324 -1.50 -5.04 -6.44
C THR A 324 -1.97 -5.28 -7.87
N VAL A 325 -2.93 -4.49 -8.36
CA VAL A 325 -3.44 -4.61 -9.74
C VAL A 325 -2.35 -4.26 -10.75
N GLN A 326 -1.54 -3.24 -10.48
CA GLN A 326 -0.40 -2.89 -11.34
C GLN A 326 0.69 -3.98 -11.37
N ILE A 327 0.94 -4.69 -10.26
CA ILE A 327 1.84 -5.86 -10.27
C ILE A 327 1.25 -6.96 -11.17
N LEU A 328 -0.06 -7.23 -11.08
CA LEU A 328 -0.74 -8.18 -11.97
C LEU A 328 -0.61 -7.74 -13.44
N GLU A 329 -0.86 -6.48 -13.76
CA GLU A 329 -0.69 -5.92 -15.11
C GLU A 329 0.75 -6.10 -15.60
N GLY A 330 1.74 -5.83 -14.76
CA GLY A 330 3.15 -6.06 -15.08
C GLY A 330 3.48 -7.53 -15.38
N LEU A 331 2.86 -8.47 -14.67
CA LEU A 331 3.00 -9.91 -14.98
C LEU A 331 2.42 -10.26 -16.36
N VAL A 332 1.28 -9.65 -16.71
CA VAL A 332 0.63 -9.83 -18.03
C VAL A 332 1.49 -9.25 -19.15
N GLU A 333 1.92 -8.00 -19.01
CA GLU A 333 2.75 -7.28 -19.99
C GLU A 333 4.06 -8.01 -20.28
N ASN A 334 4.63 -8.65 -19.28
CA ASN A 334 5.86 -9.44 -19.40
C ASN A 334 5.62 -10.92 -19.75
N ASN A 335 4.40 -11.27 -20.18
CA ASN A 335 4.01 -12.63 -20.60
C ASN A 335 4.31 -13.71 -19.55
N LYS A 336 4.19 -13.40 -18.26
CA LYS A 336 4.44 -14.36 -17.17
C LYS A 336 3.26 -15.32 -16.92
N LEU A 337 2.05 -14.95 -17.35
CA LEU A 337 0.82 -15.71 -17.13
C LEU A 337 0.39 -16.52 -18.39
N CYS A 338 1.33 -16.97 -19.20
CA CYS A 338 1.05 -17.75 -20.42
C CYS A 338 0.97 -19.25 -20.12
#